data_5886280a8bf4c3b9f2799b9eb05d9803
#
_entry.id   5886280a8bf4c3b9f2799b9eb05d9803
#
_cell.length_a   1.000
_cell.length_b   1.000
_cell.length_c   1.000
_cell.angle_alpha   90.00
_cell.angle_beta   90.00
_cell.angle_gamma   90.00
#
_symmetry.space_group_name_H-M   'P 1'
#
loop_
_entity.id
_entity.type
_entity.pdbx_description
1 polymer ?
#
loop_
_entity_poly.entity_id
_entity_poly.type
_entity_poly.pdbx_seq_one_letter_code
_entity_poly.pdbx_strand_id
1 'polypeptide(L)'
;YIEVTRKICEDTLESLENALNVYPDAPLFKIEKDAWKRRLDACVAFGSGFQTLPNNATVSIQLDNSTKYVTYMSVLDQIMQGLNSLRDSLCQDRFGVSFERLNDKVESDKQKISAIRQVYPKKIMKEKNRSVQ
;
A
#
# COMPACT_ATOMS: atom_id res chain seq x y z
N TYR A 1 11.26 2.25 7.04
CA TYR A 1 9.86 2.06 7.48
C TYR A 1 9.32 3.31 8.15
N ILE A 2 8.05 3.57 7.91
CA ILE A 2 7.32 4.65 8.55
C ILE A 2 6.40 4.03 9.59
N GLU A 3 6.43 4.56 10.81
CA GLU A 3 5.48 4.18 11.83
C GLU A 3 4.18 4.93 11.64
N VAL A 4 3.06 4.20 11.63
CA VAL A 4 1.73 4.77 11.48
C VAL A 4 0.93 4.44 12.73
N THR A 5 0.52 5.48 13.46
CA THR A 5 -0.36 5.36 14.62
C THR A 5 -1.60 6.20 14.39
N ARG A 6 -2.64 5.93 15.15
CA ARG A 6 -3.89 6.69 15.08
C ARG A 6 -3.65 8.19 15.33
N LYS A 7 -2.82 8.50 16.33
CA LYS A 7 -2.49 9.89 16.66
C LYS A 7 -1.74 10.58 15.53
N ILE A 8 -0.75 9.90 14.93
CA ILE A 8 0.00 10.45 13.80
C ILE A 8 -0.95 10.74 12.64
N CYS A 9 -1.89 9.83 12.35
CA CYS A 9 -2.87 10.03 11.29
C CYS A 9 -3.78 11.24 11.57
N GLU A 10 -4.29 11.36 12.79
CA GLU A 10 -5.17 12.46 13.18
C GLU A 10 -4.44 13.80 13.10
N ASP A 11 -3.22 13.87 13.62
CA ASP A 11 -2.42 15.10 13.60
C ASP A 11 -2.06 15.51 12.16
N THR A 12 -1.71 14.54 11.31
CA THR A 12 -1.38 14.79 9.91
C THR A 12 -2.61 15.26 9.13
N LEU A 13 -3.76 14.64 9.36
CA LEU A 13 -5.01 15.05 8.71
C LEU A 13 -5.41 16.47 9.10
N GLU A 14 -5.25 16.83 10.36
CA GLU A 14 -5.51 18.20 10.82
C GLU A 14 -4.59 19.20 10.11
N SER A 15 -3.30 18.90 9.99
CA SER A 15 -2.35 19.75 9.28
C SER A 15 -2.72 19.90 7.79
N LEU A 16 -3.16 18.81 7.16
CA LEU A 16 -3.57 18.82 5.75
C LEU A 16 -4.86 19.62 5.55
N GLU A 17 -5.81 19.54 6.47
CA GLU A 17 -7.02 20.35 6.41
C GLU A 17 -6.70 21.82 6.53
N ASN A 18 -5.79 22.20 7.44
CA ASN A 18 -5.33 23.57 7.57
C ASN A 18 -4.64 24.06 6.29
N ALA A 19 -3.81 23.21 5.68
CA ALA A 19 -3.17 23.54 4.40
C ALA A 19 -4.19 23.72 3.27
N LEU A 20 -5.22 22.89 3.21
CA LEU A 20 -6.30 22.99 2.22
C LEU A 20 -7.19 24.22 2.43
N ASN A 21 -7.32 24.72 3.65
CA ASN A 21 -8.01 25.97 3.91
C ASN A 21 -7.29 27.17 3.28
N VAL A 22 -5.96 27.10 3.20
CA VAL A 22 -5.14 28.14 2.55
C VAL A 22 -5.05 27.91 1.04
N TYR A 23 -4.91 26.65 0.61
CA TYR A 23 -4.76 26.25 -0.78
C TYR A 23 -5.82 25.21 -1.16
N PRO A 24 -7.10 25.61 -1.36
CA PRO A 24 -8.21 24.66 -1.54
C PRO A 24 -8.09 23.73 -2.75
N ASP A 25 -7.35 24.17 -3.78
CA ASP A 25 -7.24 23.44 -5.04
C ASP A 25 -5.91 22.69 -5.18
N ALA A 26 -5.08 22.62 -4.12
CA ALA A 26 -3.80 21.95 -4.18
C ALA A 26 -3.98 20.43 -4.36
N PRO A 27 -3.63 19.84 -5.54
CA PRO A 27 -3.87 18.42 -5.78
C PRO A 27 -3.07 17.52 -4.85
N LEU A 28 -1.82 17.89 -4.52
CA LEU A 28 -0.96 17.10 -3.64
C LEU A 28 -1.54 16.98 -2.24
N PHE A 29 -2.11 18.06 -1.70
CA PHE A 29 -2.71 18.01 -0.37
C PHE A 29 -3.97 17.13 -0.34
N LYS A 30 -4.75 17.13 -1.43
CA LYS A 30 -5.92 16.26 -1.55
C LYS A 30 -5.52 14.79 -1.61
N ILE A 31 -4.50 14.46 -2.39
CA ILE A 31 -3.97 13.09 -2.51
C ILE A 31 -3.43 12.60 -1.16
N GLU A 32 -2.64 13.43 -0.49
CA GLU A 32 -2.10 13.10 0.83
C GLU A 32 -3.20 12.92 1.88
N LYS A 33 -4.22 13.77 1.84
CA LYS A 33 -5.36 13.65 2.74
C LYS A 33 -6.06 12.30 2.58
N ASP A 34 -6.32 11.87 1.34
CA ASP A 34 -6.96 10.60 1.06
C ASP A 34 -6.07 9.42 1.52
N ALA A 35 -4.76 9.51 1.30
CA ALA A 35 -3.82 8.49 1.74
C ALA A 35 -3.81 8.35 3.26
N TRP A 36 -3.78 9.46 3.99
CA TRP A 36 -3.77 9.42 5.44
C TRP A 36 -5.11 9.00 6.05
N LYS A 37 -6.23 9.27 5.39
CA LYS A 37 -7.53 8.71 5.78
C LYS A 37 -7.52 7.19 5.70
N ARG A 38 -6.97 6.62 4.63
CA ARG A 38 -6.86 5.16 4.49
C ARG A 38 -5.96 4.56 5.57
N ARG A 39 -4.87 5.25 5.95
CA ARG A 39 -4.00 4.82 7.04
C ARG A 39 -4.70 4.86 8.39
N LEU A 40 -5.50 5.90 8.63
CA LEU A 40 -6.31 5.99 9.85
C LEU A 40 -7.31 4.84 9.94
N ASP A 41 -8.00 4.54 8.84
CA ASP A 41 -8.95 3.43 8.78
C ASP A 41 -8.23 2.09 9.05
N ALA A 42 -7.01 1.93 8.56
CA ALA A 42 -6.20 0.75 8.83
C ALA A 42 -5.87 0.63 10.32
N CYS A 43 -5.48 1.71 10.98
CA CYS A 43 -5.22 1.71 12.42
C CYS A 43 -6.47 1.31 13.21
N VAL A 44 -7.63 1.78 12.80
CA VAL A 44 -8.91 1.41 13.43
C VAL A 44 -9.19 -0.08 13.22
N ALA A 45 -8.99 -0.59 12.01
CA ALA A 45 -9.24 -2.00 11.70
C ALA A 45 -8.29 -2.94 12.47
N PHE A 46 -7.01 -2.57 12.60
CA PHE A 46 -6.05 -3.35 13.37
C PHE A 46 -6.21 -3.21 14.88
N GLY A 47 -6.80 -2.12 15.34
CA GLY A 47 -6.85 -1.79 16.77
C GLY A 47 -5.51 -1.30 17.33
N SER A 48 -4.52 -1.07 16.48
CA SER A 48 -3.18 -0.60 16.87
C SER A 48 -2.47 -0.01 15.66
N GLY A 49 -1.31 0.63 15.90
CA GLY A 49 -0.47 1.14 14.82
C GLY A 49 0.23 0.04 14.02
N PHE A 50 0.86 0.43 12.94
CA PHE A 50 1.62 -0.46 12.07
C PHE A 50 2.81 0.27 11.45
N GLN A 51 3.73 -0.49 10.86
CA GLN A 51 4.83 0.05 10.09
C GLN A 51 4.59 -0.21 8.61
N THR A 52 4.94 0.72 7.76
CA THR A 52 4.84 0.58 6.31
C THR A 52 6.01 1.25 5.63
N LEU A 53 6.16 1.01 4.34
CA LEU A 53 7.17 1.68 3.53
C LEU A 53 6.71 3.09 3.16
N PRO A 54 7.67 4.02 2.88
CA PRO A 54 7.30 5.34 2.37
C PRO A 54 6.49 5.25 1.08
N ASN A 55 5.69 6.29 0.80
CA ASN A 55 4.84 6.32 -0.38
C ASN A 55 5.60 6.21 -1.70
N ASN A 56 6.86 6.65 -1.73
CA ASN A 56 7.72 6.60 -2.92
C ASN A 56 8.51 5.30 -3.04
N ALA A 57 8.37 4.36 -2.10
CA ALA A 57 9.03 3.06 -2.17
C ALA A 57 8.29 2.18 -3.16
N THR A 58 8.99 1.71 -4.19
CA THR A 58 8.43 0.84 -5.23
C THR A 58 9.39 -0.28 -5.56
N VAL A 59 8.86 -1.39 -6.05
CA VAL A 59 9.66 -2.46 -6.69
C VAL A 59 9.71 -2.17 -8.18
N SER A 60 10.90 -1.99 -8.71
CA SER A 60 11.10 -1.70 -10.12
C SER A 60 11.61 -2.93 -10.84
N ILE A 61 10.96 -3.31 -11.92
CA ILE A 61 11.38 -4.41 -12.80
C ILE A 61 11.93 -3.80 -14.06
N GLN A 62 13.25 -3.92 -14.25
CA GLN A 62 13.89 -3.39 -15.43
C GLN A 62 13.98 -4.47 -16.51
N LEU A 63 13.62 -4.09 -17.73
CA LEU A 63 13.65 -4.95 -18.91
C LEU A 63 14.62 -4.39 -19.92
N ASP A 64 15.37 -5.25 -20.57
CA ASP A 64 16.13 -4.87 -21.77
C ASP A 64 15.42 -5.37 -23.04
N ASN A 65 15.98 -5.05 -24.20
CA ASN A 65 15.36 -5.42 -25.47
C ASN A 65 15.36 -6.93 -25.74
N SER A 66 16.20 -7.68 -25.03
CA SER A 66 16.29 -9.14 -25.19
C SER A 66 15.45 -9.89 -24.16
N THR A 67 14.84 -9.19 -23.19
CA THR A 67 14.03 -9.83 -22.16
C THR A 67 12.77 -10.44 -22.76
N LYS A 68 12.62 -11.75 -22.61
CA LYS A 68 11.43 -12.46 -23.09
C LYS A 68 10.26 -12.17 -22.17
N TYR A 69 9.08 -12.08 -22.75
CA TYR A 69 7.84 -11.87 -22.02
C TYR A 69 7.61 -12.95 -20.95
N VAL A 70 7.92 -14.22 -21.29
CA VAL A 70 7.79 -15.33 -20.34
C VAL A 70 8.66 -15.12 -19.10
N THR A 71 9.90 -14.66 -19.29
CA THR A 71 10.83 -14.37 -18.18
C THR A 71 10.28 -13.24 -17.32
N TYR A 72 9.79 -12.17 -17.94
CA TYR A 72 9.15 -11.06 -17.21
C TYR A 72 7.97 -11.54 -16.35
N MET A 73 7.07 -12.33 -16.96
CA MET A 73 5.90 -12.84 -16.25
C MET A 73 6.28 -13.79 -15.11
N SER A 74 7.32 -14.60 -15.28
CA SER A 74 7.81 -15.46 -14.20
C SER A 74 8.33 -14.68 -13.02
N VAL A 75 9.10 -13.61 -13.27
CA VAL A 75 9.60 -12.73 -12.20
C VAL A 75 8.43 -12.02 -11.50
N LEU A 76 7.48 -11.50 -12.27
CA LEU A 76 6.31 -10.83 -11.71
C LEU A 76 5.50 -11.77 -10.83
N ASP A 77 5.28 -13.02 -11.26
CA ASP A 77 4.56 -14.01 -10.48
C ASP A 77 5.26 -14.31 -9.14
N GLN A 78 6.57 -14.41 -9.14
CA GLN A 78 7.34 -14.65 -7.91
C GLN A 78 7.21 -13.47 -6.94
N ILE A 79 7.28 -12.24 -7.45
CA ILE A 79 7.09 -11.04 -6.64
C ILE A 79 5.68 -11.02 -6.04
N MET A 80 4.67 -11.33 -6.85
CA MET A 80 3.28 -11.38 -6.38
C MET A 80 3.04 -12.48 -5.34
N GLN A 81 3.66 -13.64 -5.51
CA GLN A 81 3.60 -14.72 -4.52
C GLN A 81 4.21 -14.28 -3.19
N GLY A 82 5.37 -13.62 -3.24
CA GLY A 82 6.01 -13.08 -2.05
C GLY A 82 5.13 -12.05 -1.34
N LEU A 83 4.54 -11.14 -2.10
CA LEU A 83 3.63 -10.12 -1.57
C LEU A 83 2.40 -10.77 -0.93
N ASN A 84 1.80 -11.75 -1.61
CA ASN A 84 0.63 -12.45 -1.10
C ASN A 84 0.95 -13.23 0.18
N SER A 85 2.14 -13.84 0.26
CA SER A 85 2.60 -14.53 1.48
C SER A 85 2.75 -13.57 2.65
N LEU A 86 3.32 -12.38 2.42
CA LEU A 86 3.45 -11.35 3.45
C LEU A 86 2.07 -10.86 3.92
N ARG A 87 1.17 -10.61 3.00
CA ARG A 87 -0.20 -10.20 3.32
C ARG A 87 -0.94 -11.27 4.11
N ASP A 88 -0.80 -12.53 3.73
CA ASP A 88 -1.44 -13.63 4.43
C ASP A 88 -0.90 -13.81 5.85
N SER A 89 0.42 -13.74 6.03
CA SER A 89 1.04 -13.82 7.35
C SER A 89 0.56 -12.69 8.26
N LEU A 90 0.48 -11.47 7.74
CA LEU A 90 -0.02 -10.32 8.50
C LEU A 90 -1.49 -10.51 8.87
N CYS A 91 -2.30 -10.98 7.94
CA CYS A 91 -3.73 -11.22 8.17
C CYS A 91 -3.96 -12.26 9.25
N GLN A 92 -3.20 -13.36 9.23
CA GLN A 92 -3.28 -14.38 10.25
C GLN A 92 -2.83 -13.86 11.61
N ASP A 93 -1.77 -13.06 11.65
CA ASP A 93 -1.25 -12.48 12.89
C ASP A 93 -2.24 -11.47 13.50
N ARG A 94 -2.82 -10.60 12.69
CA ARG A 94 -3.68 -9.51 13.17
C ARG A 94 -5.15 -9.90 13.32
N PHE A 95 -5.65 -10.75 12.45
CA PHE A 95 -7.08 -11.10 12.37
C PHE A 95 -7.37 -12.58 12.61
N GLY A 96 -6.34 -13.43 12.66
CA GLY A 96 -6.50 -14.85 12.92
C GLY A 96 -7.11 -15.66 11.78
N VAL A 97 -7.16 -15.10 10.58
CA VAL A 97 -7.72 -15.78 9.40
C VAL A 97 -6.78 -15.59 8.21
N SER A 98 -6.88 -16.48 7.23
CA SER A 98 -6.15 -16.35 5.97
C SER A 98 -6.68 -15.17 5.17
N PHE A 99 -5.78 -14.46 4.49
CA PHE A 99 -6.17 -13.33 3.64
C PHE A 99 -7.15 -13.75 2.53
N GLU A 100 -6.99 -14.96 1.99
CA GLU A 100 -7.87 -15.49 0.94
C GLU A 100 -9.30 -15.74 1.41
N ARG A 101 -9.51 -15.91 2.72
CA ARG A 101 -10.85 -16.14 3.29
C ARG A 101 -11.65 -14.86 3.47
N LEU A 102 -11.00 -13.71 3.36
CA LEU A 102 -11.70 -12.44 3.47
C LEU A 102 -12.57 -12.20 2.23
N ASN A 103 -13.82 -11.83 2.46
CA ASN A 103 -14.78 -11.57 1.39
C ASN A 103 -14.92 -10.07 1.18
N ASP A 104 -14.53 -9.59 0.00
CA ASP A 104 -14.58 -8.17 -0.34
C ASP A 104 -16.00 -7.60 -0.45
N LYS A 105 -17.01 -8.44 -0.38
CA LYS A 105 -18.42 -8.03 -0.38
C LYS A 105 -18.98 -7.80 1.02
N VAL A 106 -18.26 -8.25 2.06
CA VAL A 106 -18.62 -8.04 3.46
C VAL A 106 -17.87 -6.81 3.96
N GLU A 107 -18.55 -5.83 4.52
CA GLU A 107 -17.96 -4.54 4.92
C GLU A 107 -16.82 -4.70 5.92
N SER A 108 -17.00 -5.52 6.95
CA SER A 108 -15.94 -5.76 7.95
C SER A 108 -14.70 -6.40 7.34
N ASP A 109 -14.88 -7.35 6.41
CA ASP A 109 -13.77 -7.99 5.71
C ASP A 109 -13.11 -7.02 4.73
N LYS A 110 -13.88 -6.18 4.07
CA LYS A 110 -13.38 -5.16 3.17
C LYS A 110 -12.45 -4.17 3.89
N GLN A 111 -12.81 -3.78 5.11
CA GLN A 111 -11.96 -2.94 5.95
C GLN A 111 -10.65 -3.63 6.31
N LYS A 112 -10.70 -4.92 6.63
CA LYS A 112 -9.50 -5.72 6.91
C LYS A 112 -8.59 -5.84 5.69
N ILE A 113 -9.16 -6.10 4.52
CA ILE A 113 -8.44 -6.17 3.25
C ILE A 113 -7.72 -4.84 2.97
N SER A 114 -8.42 -3.73 3.13
CA SER A 114 -7.85 -2.40 2.94
C SER A 114 -6.70 -2.14 3.91
N ALA A 115 -6.85 -2.53 5.19
CA ALA A 115 -5.82 -2.36 6.20
C ALA A 115 -4.55 -3.15 5.86
N ILE A 116 -4.69 -4.40 5.44
CA ILE A 116 -3.56 -5.23 5.02
C ILE A 116 -2.83 -4.59 3.83
N ARG A 117 -3.56 -4.05 2.87
CA ARG A 117 -2.99 -3.38 1.70
C ARG A 117 -2.28 -2.08 2.04
N GLN A 118 -2.61 -1.44 3.15
CA GLN A 118 -1.87 -0.27 3.62
C GLN A 118 -0.48 -0.63 4.12
N VAL A 119 -0.31 -1.80 4.73
CA VAL A 119 1.00 -2.27 5.20
C VAL A 119 1.85 -2.77 4.03
N TYR A 120 1.28 -3.57 3.17
CA TYR A 120 1.95 -4.16 2.00
C TYR A 120 1.24 -3.79 0.71
N PRO A 121 1.39 -2.54 0.25
CA PRO A 121 0.76 -2.11 -1.00
C PRO A 121 1.46 -2.73 -2.22
N LYS A 122 0.70 -2.95 -3.28
CA LYS A 122 1.26 -3.40 -4.55
C LYS A 122 1.87 -2.20 -5.27
N LYS A 123 3.18 -2.05 -5.15
CA LYS A 123 3.94 -0.97 -5.79
C LYS A 123 5.01 -1.56 -6.68
N ILE A 124 4.62 -2.05 -7.84
CA ILE A 124 5.48 -2.66 -8.82
C ILE A 124 5.49 -1.79 -10.07
N MET A 125 6.67 -1.38 -10.50
CA MET A 125 6.86 -0.57 -11.68
C MET A 125 7.65 -1.35 -12.72
N LYS A 126 7.16 -1.37 -13.96
CA LYS A 126 7.86 -1.94 -15.10
C LYS A 126 8.65 -0.84 -15.80
N GLU A 127 9.96 -1.01 -15.89
CA GLU A 127 10.84 -0.08 -16.58
C GLU A 127 11.57 -0.78 -17.72
N LYS A 128 11.62 -0.12 -18.89
CA LYS A 128 12.39 -0.59 -20.00
C LYS A 128 13.79 0.03 -19.96
N ASN A 129 14.81 -0.79 -20.14
CA ASN A 129 16.19 -0.30 -20.20
C ASN A 129 16.38 0.58 -21.42
N ARG A 130 16.89 1.81 -21.23
CA ARG A 130 17.12 2.78 -22.29
C ARG A 130 18.58 2.82 -22.78
N SER A 131 19.45 2.01 -22.19
CA SER A 131 20.89 2.08 -22.46
C SER A 131 21.29 1.46 -23.81
N VAL A 132 20.36 0.88 -24.52
CA VAL A 132 20.63 0.13 -25.74
C VAL A 132 20.51 1.05 -26.95
N GLN A 133 21.49 1.79 -27.20
CA GLN A 133 21.55 2.61 -28.41
C GLN A 133 23.02 2.69 -28.91
#